data_50830d7cf69cb8ae94e6ad95231e641e
#
_entry.id   50830d7cf69cb8ae94e6ad95231e641e
#
_cell.length_a   1.000
_cell.length_b   1.000
_cell.length_c   1.000
_cell.angle_alpha   90.00
_cell.angle_beta   90.00
_cell.angle_gamma   90.00
#
_symmetry.space_group_name_H-M   'P 1'
#
loop_
_entity.id
_entity.type
_entity.pdbx_description
1 polymer ?
#
loop_
_entity_poly.entity_id
_entity_poly.type
_entity_poly.pdbx_seq_one_letter_code
_entity_poly.pdbx_strand_id
1 'polypeptide(L)'
;MSHRATLLLSATALLFSAPLLAAKRTDLDYRVRFLPDSDQAEVQLVVEEGEKVRSLSFDLGDKGYYSDFKADGQWQQEGAGRGTWQPAPGKATLSYRVRITHDRGNGTFDARMTPDWALLRGDDLVPPARADVVEGTDLAARIQFELPKGWTSVETGWTRVGKNRFRVDNAERVFDRPTGWIIAGKLGSRRTELGNTDVTISAPVGEGMRRMDILTLLTFVWPHAQAVFPRDPGKLLIVGAGDPMWRGGLSGPNSFFMHADRPLVSENGTSSLVHELVHVFTRIQDTERSDWISEGIAEYYAIELMRRAGGLSEDRYHKVRAHLKRWSRKVTNLRGEHSTGSTTARAVLLLQDLDEEIRKSSKGAHSLDDVVRGLMRLDKVATADFVGIAENVLGGPSRTLDTPLLDDKAAR
;
A
#
# COMPACT_ATOMS: atom_id res chain seq x y z
N MET A 1 -11.88 22.31 -78.53
CA MET A 1 -11.12 21.18 -77.97
C MET A 1 -10.04 21.72 -77.09
N SER A 2 -10.25 21.74 -75.81
CA SER A 2 -9.32 22.36 -74.81
C SER A 2 -9.02 21.29 -73.75
N HIS A 3 -7.78 20.82 -73.73
CA HIS A 3 -7.27 19.89 -72.76
C HIS A 3 -6.86 20.65 -71.50
N ARG A 4 -7.51 20.38 -70.37
CA ARG A 4 -7.06 20.81 -69.02
C ARG A 4 -6.19 19.71 -68.43
N ALA A 5 -4.92 20.03 -68.23
CA ALA A 5 -4.00 19.18 -67.46
C ALA A 5 -4.18 19.47 -65.97
N THR A 6 -4.46 18.43 -65.18
CA THR A 6 -4.54 18.50 -63.71
C THR A 6 -3.19 18.09 -63.16
N LEU A 7 -2.49 19.04 -62.51
CA LEU A 7 -1.28 18.76 -61.74
C LEU A 7 -1.66 18.20 -60.38
N LEU A 8 -1.25 16.95 -60.08
CA LEU A 8 -1.28 16.36 -58.73
C LEU A 8 0.01 16.76 -58.00
N LEU A 9 -0.13 17.59 -56.96
CA LEU A 9 0.95 17.82 -55.98
C LEU A 9 0.92 16.68 -54.97
N SER A 10 1.95 15.83 -54.98
CA SER A 10 2.21 14.85 -53.92
C SER A 10 2.98 15.53 -52.79
N ALA A 11 2.30 15.73 -51.64
CA ALA A 11 2.94 16.19 -50.42
C ALA A 11 3.55 14.98 -49.70
N THR A 12 4.86 14.85 -49.72
CA THR A 12 5.62 13.85 -48.95
C THR A 12 5.78 14.37 -47.53
N ALA A 13 5.00 13.82 -46.58
CA ALA A 13 5.15 14.08 -45.17
C ALA A 13 6.38 13.33 -44.65
N LEU A 14 7.44 14.04 -44.33
CA LEU A 14 8.61 13.55 -43.61
C LEU A 14 8.21 13.37 -42.15
N LEU A 15 7.94 12.13 -41.76
CA LEU A 15 7.79 11.71 -40.35
C LEU A 15 9.19 11.75 -39.72
N PHE A 16 9.48 12.81 -38.96
CA PHE A 16 10.61 12.83 -38.03
C PHE A 16 10.30 11.88 -36.88
N SER A 17 10.81 10.65 -36.95
CA SER A 17 10.90 9.74 -35.80
C SER A 17 11.96 10.32 -34.87
N ALA A 18 11.54 11.01 -33.82
CA ALA A 18 12.43 11.28 -32.70
C ALA A 18 12.96 9.94 -32.16
N PRO A 19 14.28 9.77 -31.97
CA PRO A 19 14.78 8.56 -31.35
C PRO A 19 14.19 8.49 -29.93
N LEU A 20 13.40 7.45 -29.64
CA LEU A 20 13.07 7.07 -28.28
C LEU A 20 14.42 6.75 -27.61
N LEU A 21 14.95 7.66 -26.81
CA LEU A 21 16.08 7.38 -25.94
C LEU A 21 15.64 6.23 -25.03
N ALA A 22 16.10 5.03 -25.32
CA ALA A 22 15.90 3.89 -24.45
C ALA A 22 16.47 4.26 -23.07
N ALA A 23 15.61 4.27 -22.04
CA ALA A 23 16.02 4.55 -20.67
C ALA A 23 17.22 3.66 -20.32
N LYS A 24 18.32 4.27 -19.89
CA LYS A 24 19.53 3.54 -19.47
C LYS A 24 19.23 2.92 -18.11
N ARG A 25 18.83 1.66 -18.14
CA ARG A 25 18.51 0.89 -16.93
C ARG A 25 19.80 0.54 -16.18
N THR A 26 19.82 0.75 -14.86
CA THR A 26 20.85 0.22 -13.98
C THR A 26 20.22 -0.62 -12.87
N ASP A 27 20.89 -1.71 -12.49
CA ASP A 27 20.39 -2.61 -11.46
C ASP A 27 20.74 -2.08 -10.06
N LEU A 28 19.74 -2.13 -9.15
CA LEU A 28 19.86 -1.84 -7.73
C LEU A 28 19.50 -3.11 -6.95
N ASP A 29 20.48 -3.81 -6.43
CA ASP A 29 20.27 -5.06 -5.67
C ASP A 29 20.36 -4.79 -4.16
N TYR A 30 19.29 -5.10 -3.43
CA TYR A 30 19.29 -5.18 -1.97
C TYR A 30 19.61 -6.60 -1.53
N ARG A 31 20.61 -6.77 -0.67
CA ARG A 31 20.95 -8.04 -0.03
C ARG A 31 20.72 -7.90 1.46
N VAL A 32 19.92 -8.78 2.03
CA VAL A 32 19.48 -8.73 3.42
C VAL A 32 19.85 -10.02 4.12
N ARG A 33 20.59 -9.93 5.21
CA ARG A 33 20.92 -11.05 6.08
C ARG A 33 20.37 -10.79 7.48
N PHE A 34 19.46 -11.64 7.94
CA PHE A 34 18.93 -11.54 9.30
C PHE A 34 19.92 -12.06 10.33
N LEU A 35 20.02 -11.35 11.45
CA LEU A 35 20.91 -11.61 12.59
C LEU A 35 20.06 -11.69 13.88
N PRO A 36 19.34 -12.83 14.11
CA PRO A 36 18.40 -12.95 15.23
C PRO A 36 19.03 -12.70 16.61
N ASP A 37 20.30 -13.13 16.81
CA ASP A 37 20.99 -12.98 18.10
C ASP A 37 21.19 -11.53 18.52
N SER A 38 21.21 -10.58 17.58
CA SER A 38 21.39 -9.16 17.81
C SER A 38 20.17 -8.30 17.51
N ASP A 39 19.05 -8.92 17.13
CA ASP A 39 17.82 -8.22 16.68
C ASP A 39 18.08 -7.23 15.53
N GLN A 40 18.96 -7.59 14.59
CA GLN A 40 19.38 -6.74 13.48
C GLN A 40 19.28 -7.48 12.14
N ALA A 41 19.22 -6.72 11.07
CA ALA A 41 19.55 -7.20 9.74
C ALA A 41 20.76 -6.41 9.20
N GLU A 42 21.64 -7.10 8.48
CA GLU A 42 22.65 -6.47 7.64
C GLU A 42 22.05 -6.27 6.26
N VAL A 43 22.07 -5.04 5.78
CA VAL A 43 21.55 -4.64 4.48
C VAL A 43 22.69 -4.12 3.62
N GLN A 44 22.75 -4.60 2.37
CA GLN A 44 23.68 -4.11 1.37
C GLN A 44 22.87 -3.59 0.18
N LEU A 45 23.06 -2.33 -0.17
CA LEU A 45 22.60 -1.73 -1.43
C LEU A 45 23.75 -1.85 -2.42
N VAL A 46 23.52 -2.54 -3.52
CA VAL A 46 24.52 -2.72 -4.59
C VAL A 46 24.02 -2.04 -5.85
N VAL A 47 24.73 -1.03 -6.31
CA VAL A 47 24.49 -0.37 -7.60
C VAL A 47 25.50 -0.93 -8.60
N GLU A 48 25.07 -1.47 -9.73
CA GLU A 48 25.97 -2.09 -10.72
C GLU A 48 26.77 -1.04 -11.51
N GLU A 49 26.21 0.16 -11.70
CA GLU A 49 26.85 1.26 -12.45
C GLU A 49 26.75 2.55 -11.61
N GLY A 50 27.68 2.68 -10.65
CA GLY A 50 27.69 3.78 -9.68
C GLY A 50 27.80 5.17 -10.32
N GLU A 51 28.47 5.29 -11.45
CA GLU A 51 28.56 6.53 -12.22
C GLU A 51 27.21 7.05 -12.74
N LYS A 52 26.19 6.22 -12.77
CA LYS A 52 24.81 6.63 -13.14
C LYS A 52 24.03 7.22 -11.96
N VAL A 53 24.51 7.02 -10.72
CA VAL A 53 23.88 7.52 -9.50
C VAL A 53 24.79 8.56 -8.86
N ARG A 54 24.43 9.85 -8.98
CA ARG A 54 25.21 10.94 -8.41
C ARG A 54 25.18 10.91 -6.90
N SER A 55 23.98 10.70 -6.31
CA SER A 55 23.83 10.55 -4.89
C SER A 55 22.51 9.88 -4.48
N LEU A 56 22.51 9.23 -3.30
CA LEU A 56 21.32 8.81 -2.57
C LEU A 56 21.34 9.51 -1.21
N SER A 57 20.35 10.39 -0.97
CA SER A 57 20.20 11.10 0.31
C SER A 57 19.09 10.47 1.13
N PHE A 58 19.47 9.77 2.20
CA PHE A 58 18.58 8.98 3.04
C PHE A 58 18.02 9.80 4.20
N ASP A 59 16.74 9.58 4.50
CA ASP A 59 16.10 9.95 5.75
C ASP A 59 16.18 8.75 6.71
N LEU A 60 17.05 8.84 7.72
CA LEU A 60 17.32 7.78 8.70
C LEU A 60 16.38 7.84 9.90
N GLY A 61 15.53 8.89 9.98
CA GLY A 61 14.70 9.16 11.14
C GLY A 61 15.51 9.50 12.39
N ASP A 62 14.82 9.67 13.51
CA ASP A 62 15.39 10.11 14.79
C ASP A 62 15.64 8.96 15.79
N LYS A 63 15.15 7.75 15.51
CA LYS A 63 15.15 6.62 16.45
C LYS A 63 16.45 5.83 16.51
N GLY A 64 17.43 6.15 15.65
CA GLY A 64 18.73 5.48 15.63
C GLY A 64 18.68 3.99 15.28
N TYR A 65 17.74 3.58 14.44
CA TYR A 65 17.61 2.18 14.03
C TYR A 65 18.68 1.71 13.07
N TYR A 66 19.34 2.65 12.35
CA TYR A 66 20.37 2.36 11.36
C TYR A 66 21.76 2.68 11.90
N SER A 67 22.71 1.77 11.71
CA SER A 67 24.09 1.87 12.24
C SER A 67 25.13 1.21 11.31
N ASP A 68 26.40 1.34 11.64
CA ASP A 68 27.52 0.63 11.02
C ASP A 68 27.62 0.83 9.50
N PHE A 69 27.42 2.05 9.02
CA PHE A 69 27.52 2.38 7.61
C PHE A 69 28.93 2.18 7.06
N LYS A 70 29.06 1.46 5.95
CA LYS A 70 30.27 1.28 5.14
C LYS A 70 29.93 1.44 3.68
N ALA A 71 30.71 2.18 2.93
CA ALA A 71 30.38 2.54 1.55
C ALA A 71 31.59 2.47 0.63
N ASP A 72 31.36 1.98 -0.59
CA ASP A 72 32.25 2.22 -1.71
C ASP A 72 31.89 3.60 -2.29
N GLY A 73 32.85 4.51 -2.31
CA GLY A 73 32.64 5.94 -2.59
C GLY A 73 32.58 6.79 -1.32
N GLN A 74 31.76 7.84 -1.32
CA GLN A 74 31.68 8.78 -0.20
C GLN A 74 30.38 8.57 0.58
N TRP A 75 30.52 8.43 1.89
CA TRP A 75 29.39 8.47 2.82
C TRP A 75 29.54 9.65 3.77
N GLN A 76 28.51 10.48 3.84
CA GLN A 76 28.44 11.62 4.76
C GLN A 76 27.16 11.49 5.58
N GLN A 77 27.31 11.53 6.91
CA GLN A 77 26.17 11.51 7.83
C GLN A 77 26.02 12.87 8.50
N GLU A 78 24.83 13.45 8.39
CA GLU A 78 24.46 14.74 9.01
C GLU A 78 23.59 14.47 10.23
N GLY A 79 24.19 14.45 11.41
CA GLY A 79 23.52 14.07 12.66
C GLY A 79 23.03 12.62 12.64
N ALA A 80 21.99 12.33 13.41
CA ALA A 80 21.40 10.97 13.48
C ALA A 80 20.40 10.68 12.35
N GLY A 81 19.78 11.73 11.78
CA GLY A 81 18.59 11.60 10.94
C GLY A 81 18.83 11.60 9.44
N ARG A 82 20.03 11.93 8.96
CA ARG A 82 20.32 12.04 7.51
C ARG A 82 21.66 11.44 7.15
N GLY A 83 21.70 10.81 5.96
CA GLY A 83 22.94 10.31 5.39
C GLY A 83 22.93 10.42 3.88
N THR A 84 24.06 10.77 3.26
CA THR A 84 24.18 10.87 1.80
C THR A 84 25.31 9.96 1.33
N TRP A 85 25.01 9.12 0.37
CA TRP A 85 25.95 8.25 -0.32
C TRP A 85 26.17 8.71 -1.76
N GLN A 86 27.44 8.88 -2.13
CA GLN A 86 27.90 9.10 -3.50
C GLN A 86 28.66 7.83 -3.92
N PRO A 87 28.06 6.95 -4.74
CA PRO A 87 28.70 5.71 -5.15
C PRO A 87 30.01 5.93 -5.91
N ALA A 88 30.99 5.04 -5.71
CA ALA A 88 32.15 4.98 -6.59
C ALA A 88 31.73 4.54 -8.00
N PRO A 89 32.49 4.93 -9.07
CA PRO A 89 32.25 4.43 -10.41
C PRO A 89 32.33 2.90 -10.50
N GLY A 90 31.54 2.30 -11.39
CA GLY A 90 31.39 0.85 -11.51
C GLY A 90 30.48 0.30 -10.43
N LYS A 91 30.69 -0.96 -10.07
CA LYS A 91 29.93 -1.61 -9.00
C LYS A 91 30.29 -1.03 -7.64
N ALA A 92 29.28 -0.46 -6.97
CA ALA A 92 29.45 0.16 -5.67
C ALA A 92 28.44 -0.38 -4.65
N THR A 93 28.86 -0.49 -3.38
CA THR A 93 28.05 -1.04 -2.30
C THR A 93 27.97 -0.05 -1.13
N LEU A 94 26.76 0.17 -0.62
CA LEU A 94 26.52 0.74 0.71
C LEU A 94 26.01 -0.36 1.62
N SER A 95 26.64 -0.62 2.74
CA SER A 95 26.17 -1.56 3.76
C SER A 95 25.91 -0.88 5.10
N TYR A 96 24.91 -1.37 5.82
CA TYR A 96 24.57 -0.90 7.17
C TYR A 96 23.85 -2.00 7.95
N ARG A 97 23.67 -1.77 9.24
CA ARG A 97 22.81 -2.58 10.09
C ARG A 97 21.56 -1.83 10.45
N VAL A 98 20.44 -2.56 10.53
CA VAL A 98 19.14 -2.02 10.94
C VAL A 98 18.55 -2.87 12.04
N ARG A 99 18.02 -2.25 13.09
CA ARG A 99 17.26 -2.91 14.14
C ARG A 99 15.89 -3.32 13.59
N ILE A 100 15.45 -4.55 13.87
CA ILE A 100 14.21 -5.09 13.33
C ILE A 100 13.02 -4.90 14.27
N THR A 101 13.19 -5.16 15.56
CA THR A 101 12.07 -5.06 16.51
C THR A 101 11.74 -3.60 16.83
N HIS A 102 10.49 -3.22 16.58
CA HIS A 102 9.94 -1.89 16.85
C HIS A 102 8.86 -1.97 17.92
N ASP A 103 9.17 -1.45 19.12
CA ASP A 103 8.26 -1.37 20.26
C ASP A 103 7.36 -0.13 20.14
N ARG A 104 6.07 -0.29 20.41
CA ARG A 104 5.10 0.81 20.49
C ARG A 104 5.08 1.52 21.85
N GLY A 105 5.91 1.12 22.81
CA GLY A 105 6.01 1.71 24.14
C GLY A 105 4.99 1.17 25.17
N ASN A 106 4.20 0.18 24.82
CA ASN A 106 3.17 -0.43 25.67
C ASN A 106 3.29 -1.96 25.76
N GLY A 107 4.47 -2.51 25.43
CA GLY A 107 4.73 -3.95 25.41
C GLY A 107 4.17 -4.65 24.18
N THR A 108 3.70 -3.91 23.17
CA THR A 108 3.31 -4.46 21.87
C THR A 108 4.28 -4.00 20.78
N PHE A 109 4.34 -4.71 19.65
CA PHE A 109 5.32 -4.49 18.61
C PHE A 109 4.65 -4.27 17.25
N ASP A 110 5.20 -3.33 16.46
CA ASP A 110 4.86 -3.13 15.05
C ASP A 110 5.67 -4.05 14.14
N ALA A 111 6.92 -4.32 14.52
CA ALA A 111 7.81 -5.25 13.88
C ALA A 111 8.54 -6.06 14.96
N ARG A 112 8.83 -7.32 14.69
CA ARG A 112 9.48 -8.19 15.68
C ARG A 112 10.36 -9.23 15.00
N MET A 113 11.53 -9.47 15.61
CA MET A 113 12.37 -10.62 15.30
C MET A 113 12.54 -11.52 16.53
N THR A 114 12.54 -12.81 16.30
CA THR A 114 12.75 -13.88 17.27
C THR A 114 13.83 -14.84 16.71
N PRO A 115 14.31 -15.81 17.47
CA PRO A 115 15.22 -16.84 16.93
C PRO A 115 14.61 -17.63 15.76
N ASP A 116 13.26 -17.75 15.67
CA ASP A 116 12.59 -18.59 14.70
C ASP A 116 11.96 -17.85 13.53
N TRP A 117 11.73 -16.53 13.66
CA TRP A 117 11.06 -15.73 12.63
C TRP A 117 11.28 -14.23 12.79
N ALA A 118 11.06 -13.48 11.70
CA ALA A 118 10.93 -12.03 11.69
C ALA A 118 9.68 -11.62 10.92
N LEU A 119 8.98 -10.60 11.43
CA LEU A 119 7.85 -9.93 10.80
C LEU A 119 8.11 -8.43 10.87
N LEU A 120 8.21 -7.77 9.72
CA LEU A 120 8.64 -6.37 9.61
C LEU A 120 8.08 -5.73 8.33
N ARG A 121 8.23 -4.41 8.24
CA ARG A 121 7.98 -3.68 7.00
C ARG A 121 9.28 -3.47 6.23
N GLY A 122 9.22 -3.59 4.90
CA GLY A 122 10.33 -3.23 4.03
C GLY A 122 10.71 -1.76 4.14
N ASP A 123 9.72 -0.92 4.46
CA ASP A 123 9.88 0.51 4.76
C ASP A 123 10.90 0.79 5.86
N ASP A 124 10.93 -0.09 6.89
CA ASP A 124 11.85 0.03 8.02
C ASP A 124 13.22 -0.61 7.72
N LEU A 125 13.26 -1.53 6.76
CA LEU A 125 14.50 -2.22 6.36
C LEU A 125 15.40 -1.33 5.51
N VAL A 126 14.80 -0.55 4.59
CA VAL A 126 15.50 0.41 3.73
C VAL A 126 14.88 1.78 3.91
N PRO A 127 15.63 2.76 4.45
CA PRO A 127 15.11 4.10 4.68
C PRO A 127 14.74 4.79 3.36
N PRO A 128 13.76 5.72 3.36
CA PRO A 128 13.45 6.51 2.18
C PRO A 128 14.67 7.32 1.76
N ALA A 129 14.87 7.45 0.44
CA ALA A 129 15.94 8.26 -0.09
C ALA A 129 15.49 9.09 -1.30
N ARG A 130 16.08 10.27 -1.41
CA ARG A 130 16.06 11.04 -2.64
C ARG A 130 17.23 10.61 -3.51
N ALA A 131 16.93 10.12 -4.72
CA ALA A 131 17.95 9.76 -5.69
C ALA A 131 18.21 10.94 -6.64
N ASP A 132 19.50 11.28 -6.82
CA ASP A 132 19.99 12.11 -7.91
C ASP A 132 20.72 11.18 -8.89
N VAL A 133 20.14 10.98 -10.07
CA VAL A 133 20.65 10.08 -11.10
C VAL A 133 20.99 10.85 -12.38
N VAL A 134 21.80 10.25 -13.23
CA VAL A 134 22.06 10.78 -14.58
C VAL A 134 20.76 10.75 -15.39
N GLU A 135 20.50 11.78 -16.14
CA GLU A 135 19.29 11.93 -16.96
C GLU A 135 19.04 10.69 -17.84
N GLY A 136 17.80 10.21 -17.82
CA GLY A 136 17.37 9.00 -18.54
C GLY A 136 17.79 7.69 -17.87
N THR A 137 18.31 7.71 -16.62
CA THR A 137 18.60 6.49 -15.86
C THR A 137 17.32 6.00 -15.17
N ASP A 138 17.03 4.71 -15.33
CA ASP A 138 15.95 3.99 -14.61
C ASP A 138 16.60 2.95 -13.67
N LEU A 139 16.19 2.95 -12.40
CA LEU A 139 16.69 2.02 -11.38
C LEU A 139 15.78 0.80 -11.33
N ALA A 140 16.34 -0.39 -11.57
CA ALA A 140 15.62 -1.65 -11.48
C ALA A 140 15.99 -2.41 -10.21
N ALA A 141 15.11 -2.36 -9.22
CA ALA A 141 15.38 -2.86 -7.90
C ALA A 141 15.00 -4.35 -7.73
N ARG A 142 15.87 -5.10 -7.04
CA ARG A 142 15.62 -6.46 -6.58
C ARG A 142 16.07 -6.61 -5.13
N ILE A 143 15.43 -7.51 -4.41
CA ILE A 143 15.83 -7.87 -3.05
C ILE A 143 16.08 -9.37 -2.93
N GLN A 144 17.18 -9.74 -2.30
CA GLN A 144 17.62 -11.10 -2.00
C GLN A 144 17.80 -11.27 -0.50
N PHE A 145 17.21 -12.33 0.06
CA PHE A 145 17.34 -12.64 1.48
C PHE A 145 18.27 -13.85 1.71
N GLU A 146 19.18 -13.69 2.66
CA GLU A 146 19.96 -14.75 3.27
C GLU A 146 19.30 -15.12 4.61
N LEU A 147 18.81 -16.34 4.69
CA LEU A 147 18.07 -16.81 5.85
C LEU A 147 19.00 -17.49 6.87
N PRO A 148 18.84 -17.23 8.18
CA PRO A 148 19.54 -17.93 9.24
C PRO A 148 19.31 -19.45 9.18
N LYS A 149 20.21 -20.20 9.80
CA LYS A 149 20.07 -21.66 9.93
C LYS A 149 18.74 -21.99 10.63
N GLY A 150 17.96 -22.87 10.02
CA GLY A 150 16.67 -23.30 10.56
C GLY A 150 15.46 -22.48 10.05
N TRP A 151 15.68 -21.31 9.45
CA TRP A 151 14.61 -20.60 8.77
C TRP A 151 14.36 -21.22 7.40
N THR A 152 13.09 -21.38 7.04
CA THR A 152 12.69 -22.18 5.86
C THR A 152 12.26 -21.35 4.67
N SER A 153 11.71 -20.16 4.90
CA SER A 153 11.14 -19.32 3.83
C SER A 153 11.08 -17.84 4.19
N VAL A 154 10.92 -17.03 3.16
CA VAL A 154 10.60 -15.61 3.24
C VAL A 154 9.50 -15.31 2.23
N GLU A 155 8.53 -14.48 2.65
CA GLU A 155 7.42 -14.00 1.81
C GLU A 155 7.35 -12.48 1.83
N THR A 156 7.01 -11.92 0.68
CA THR A 156 6.85 -10.47 0.47
C THR A 156 5.65 -10.21 -0.45
N GLY A 157 5.16 -8.98 -0.48
CA GLY A 157 4.19 -8.52 -1.49
C GLY A 157 4.76 -8.35 -2.90
N TRP A 158 6.02 -8.73 -3.13
CA TRP A 158 6.74 -8.55 -4.39
C TRP A 158 6.78 -9.83 -5.21
N THR A 159 6.90 -9.67 -6.54
CA THR A 159 7.01 -10.81 -7.46
C THR A 159 8.30 -11.59 -7.21
N ARG A 160 8.18 -12.87 -6.91
CA ARG A 160 9.31 -13.79 -6.73
C ARG A 160 10.00 -14.06 -8.07
N VAL A 161 11.30 -13.83 -8.15
CA VAL A 161 12.11 -14.05 -9.36
C VAL A 161 13.22 -15.09 -9.16
N GLY A 162 13.29 -15.69 -7.97
CA GLY A 162 14.25 -16.73 -7.63
C GLY A 162 14.09 -17.21 -6.19
N LYS A 163 14.96 -18.11 -5.74
CA LYS A 163 14.98 -18.57 -4.35
C LYS A 163 15.31 -17.37 -3.45
N ASN A 164 14.34 -16.99 -2.59
CA ASN A 164 14.46 -15.84 -1.68
C ASN A 164 14.79 -14.51 -2.38
N ARG A 165 14.51 -14.40 -3.69
CA ARG A 165 14.76 -13.20 -4.50
C ARG A 165 13.47 -12.69 -5.11
N PHE A 166 13.27 -11.36 -4.99
CA PHE A 166 12.05 -10.68 -5.43
C PHE A 166 12.40 -9.44 -6.25
N ARG A 167 11.54 -9.12 -7.21
CA ARG A 167 11.59 -7.86 -7.96
C ARG A 167 10.82 -6.80 -7.17
N VAL A 168 11.47 -5.68 -6.86
CA VAL A 168 10.83 -4.56 -6.18
C VAL A 168 10.21 -3.64 -7.23
N ASP A 169 8.89 -3.64 -7.29
CA ASP A 169 8.12 -2.77 -8.18
C ASP A 169 7.50 -1.66 -7.31
N ASN A 170 8.11 -0.47 -7.29
CA ASN A 170 7.58 0.67 -6.58
C ASN A 170 6.83 1.59 -7.55
N ALA A 171 5.55 1.84 -7.29
CA ALA A 171 4.72 2.66 -8.16
C ALA A 171 5.17 4.14 -8.21
N GLU A 172 5.79 4.64 -7.15
CA GLU A 172 6.25 6.03 -7.04
C GLU A 172 7.60 6.28 -7.74
N ARG A 173 8.38 5.26 -7.99
CA ARG A 173 9.68 5.24 -8.73
C ARG A 173 10.64 6.42 -8.51
N VAL A 174 10.59 7.05 -7.37
CA VAL A 174 11.57 8.08 -6.99
C VAL A 174 12.87 7.42 -6.54
N PHE A 175 12.72 6.32 -5.83
CA PHE A 175 13.79 5.42 -5.40
C PHE A 175 13.14 4.05 -5.13
N ASP A 176 13.41 3.07 -5.99
CA ASP A 176 12.83 1.73 -5.88
C ASP A 176 13.37 1.01 -4.65
N ARG A 177 12.70 1.15 -3.52
CA ARG A 177 13.02 0.47 -2.27
C ARG A 177 11.94 -0.56 -1.93
N PRO A 178 12.29 -1.63 -1.19
CA PRO A 178 11.28 -2.54 -0.68
C PRO A 178 10.37 -1.78 0.29
N THR A 179 9.06 -1.93 0.11
CA THR A 179 8.01 -1.41 0.99
C THR A 179 7.00 -2.51 1.29
N GLY A 180 6.07 -2.28 2.21
CA GLY A 180 5.08 -3.26 2.60
C GLY A 180 5.64 -4.38 3.48
N TRP A 181 4.81 -5.38 3.76
CA TRP A 181 5.12 -6.41 4.74
C TRP A 181 6.06 -7.49 4.23
N ILE A 182 6.98 -7.90 5.10
CA ILE A 182 7.94 -8.99 4.90
C ILE A 182 7.82 -9.93 6.10
N ILE A 183 7.76 -11.24 5.84
CA ILE A 183 7.81 -12.27 6.87
C ILE A 183 8.85 -13.31 6.47
N ALA A 184 9.73 -13.68 7.40
CA ALA A 184 10.77 -14.68 7.18
C ALA A 184 10.90 -15.60 8.40
N GLY A 185 11.26 -16.86 8.19
CA GLY A 185 11.47 -17.79 9.29
C GLY A 185 10.90 -19.18 9.05
N LYS A 186 10.53 -19.86 10.14
CA LYS A 186 9.77 -21.13 10.13
C LYS A 186 8.28 -20.81 9.89
N LEU A 187 7.87 -20.77 8.62
CA LEU A 187 6.57 -20.28 8.23
C LEU A 187 5.61 -21.39 7.81
N GLY A 188 4.33 -21.22 8.15
CA GLY A 188 3.21 -21.90 7.53
C GLY A 188 2.52 -20.96 6.53
N SER A 189 2.44 -21.36 5.25
CA SER A 189 1.84 -20.53 4.20
C SER A 189 0.73 -21.27 3.45
N ARG A 190 -0.29 -20.52 3.01
CA ARG A 190 -1.27 -20.93 2.02
C ARG A 190 -1.15 -20.02 0.81
N ARG A 191 -1.16 -20.62 -0.37
CA ARG A 191 -1.07 -19.90 -1.65
C ARG A 191 -2.22 -20.33 -2.54
N THR A 192 -2.79 -19.36 -3.23
CA THR A 192 -3.83 -19.57 -4.24
C THR A 192 -3.83 -18.41 -5.22
N GLU A 193 -4.56 -18.53 -6.29
CA GLU A 193 -4.87 -17.47 -7.22
C GLU A 193 -6.33 -17.06 -7.05
N LEU A 194 -6.61 -15.77 -6.90
CA LEU A 194 -7.94 -15.19 -6.87
C LEU A 194 -8.01 -14.08 -7.94
N GLY A 195 -8.88 -14.27 -8.93
CA GLY A 195 -8.85 -13.44 -10.14
C GLY A 195 -7.48 -13.54 -10.83
N ASN A 196 -6.81 -12.41 -11.04
CA ASN A 196 -5.45 -12.34 -11.59
C ASN A 196 -4.40 -12.04 -10.50
N THR A 197 -4.71 -12.37 -9.25
CA THR A 197 -3.85 -12.07 -8.10
C THR A 197 -3.30 -13.35 -7.46
N ASP A 198 -1.97 -13.42 -7.36
CA ASP A 198 -1.28 -14.42 -6.52
C ASP A 198 -1.45 -14.06 -5.05
N VAL A 199 -2.26 -14.81 -4.32
CA VAL A 199 -2.50 -14.59 -2.88
C VAL A 199 -1.64 -15.55 -2.06
N THR A 200 -0.91 -14.99 -1.10
CA THR A 200 -0.16 -15.74 -0.10
C THR A 200 -0.60 -15.30 1.30
N ILE A 201 -1.00 -16.26 2.13
CA ILE A 201 -1.31 -16.03 3.55
C ILE A 201 -0.26 -16.76 4.36
N SER A 202 0.55 -16.04 5.14
CA SER A 202 1.72 -16.57 5.81
C SER A 202 1.81 -16.12 7.27
N ALA A 203 2.19 -17.04 8.14
CA ALA A 203 2.43 -16.75 9.56
C ALA A 203 3.52 -17.67 10.09
N PRO A 204 4.22 -17.31 11.16
CA PRO A 204 5.11 -18.23 11.85
C PRO A 204 4.35 -19.47 12.34
N VAL A 205 5.02 -20.60 12.35
CA VAL A 205 4.44 -21.83 12.89
C VAL A 205 4.21 -21.67 14.39
N GLY A 206 2.99 -21.96 14.86
CA GLY A 206 2.61 -21.82 16.26
C GLY A 206 1.90 -20.53 16.64
N GLU A 207 1.91 -19.51 15.78
CA GLU A 207 1.33 -18.17 16.09
C GLU A 207 -0.20 -18.06 15.86
N GLY A 208 -0.89 -19.17 15.71
CA GLY A 208 -2.37 -19.24 15.78
C GLY A 208 -3.15 -18.69 14.58
N MET A 209 -2.50 -18.14 13.55
CA MET A 209 -3.20 -17.53 12.42
C MET A 209 -4.05 -18.55 11.64
N ARG A 210 -5.35 -18.27 11.50
CA ARG A 210 -6.35 -19.12 10.83
C ARG A 210 -6.34 -18.93 9.31
N ARG A 211 -5.28 -19.39 8.65
CA ARG A 211 -5.00 -19.14 7.21
C ARG A 211 -6.09 -19.66 6.27
N MET A 212 -6.74 -20.79 6.60
CA MET A 212 -7.81 -21.33 5.76
C MET A 212 -9.10 -20.53 5.88
N ASP A 213 -9.42 -20.05 7.08
CA ASP A 213 -10.62 -19.23 7.29
C ASP A 213 -10.47 -17.88 6.56
N ILE A 214 -9.27 -17.29 6.61
CA ILE A 214 -8.93 -16.08 5.84
C ILE A 214 -9.11 -16.34 4.35
N LEU A 215 -8.56 -17.43 3.83
CA LEU A 215 -8.68 -17.80 2.42
C LEU A 215 -10.15 -17.98 2.01
N THR A 216 -10.94 -18.65 2.85
CA THR A 216 -12.36 -18.85 2.60
C THR A 216 -13.10 -17.51 2.51
N LEU A 217 -12.88 -16.59 3.46
CA LEU A 217 -13.51 -15.28 3.43
C LEU A 217 -13.09 -14.48 2.19
N LEU A 218 -11.81 -14.51 1.84
CA LEU A 218 -11.32 -13.85 0.62
C LEU A 218 -12.02 -14.40 -0.64
N THR A 219 -12.13 -15.73 -0.75
CA THR A 219 -12.82 -16.37 -1.89
C THR A 219 -14.27 -15.89 -2.01
N PHE A 220 -14.92 -15.63 -0.88
CA PHE A 220 -16.30 -15.12 -0.83
C PHE A 220 -16.42 -13.67 -1.31
N VAL A 221 -15.55 -12.79 -0.86
CA VAL A 221 -15.65 -11.34 -1.14
C VAL A 221 -14.97 -10.94 -2.44
N TRP A 222 -14.04 -11.73 -2.96
CA TRP A 222 -13.17 -11.37 -4.08
C TRP A 222 -13.94 -11.02 -5.37
N PRO A 223 -14.93 -11.81 -5.82
CA PRO A 223 -15.69 -11.46 -7.03
C PRO A 223 -16.41 -10.11 -6.91
N HIS A 224 -16.86 -9.76 -5.70
CA HIS A 224 -17.54 -8.49 -5.44
C HIS A 224 -16.55 -7.32 -5.40
N ALA A 225 -15.34 -7.54 -4.89
CA ALA A 225 -14.26 -6.56 -4.97
C ALA A 225 -13.85 -6.28 -6.42
N GLN A 226 -13.69 -7.32 -7.25
CA GLN A 226 -13.39 -7.17 -8.68
C GLN A 226 -14.49 -6.43 -9.46
N ALA A 227 -15.74 -6.58 -9.07
CA ALA A 227 -16.85 -5.83 -9.68
C ALA A 227 -16.78 -4.33 -9.38
N VAL A 228 -16.21 -3.93 -8.25
CA VAL A 228 -16.04 -2.53 -7.84
C VAL A 228 -14.72 -1.95 -8.38
N PHE A 229 -13.61 -2.62 -8.09
CA PHE A 229 -12.26 -2.10 -8.33
C PHE A 229 -11.71 -2.56 -9.68
N PRO A 230 -11.28 -1.64 -10.55
CA PRO A 230 -10.93 -1.96 -11.94
C PRO A 230 -9.59 -2.70 -12.10
N ARG A 231 -8.83 -2.87 -11.03
CA ARG A 231 -7.52 -3.52 -11.05
C ARG A 231 -7.40 -4.55 -9.94
N ASP A 232 -6.94 -5.75 -10.29
CA ASP A 232 -6.42 -6.70 -9.31
C ASP A 232 -5.02 -6.27 -8.85
N PRO A 233 -4.66 -6.47 -7.59
CA PRO A 233 -3.32 -6.13 -7.09
C PRO A 233 -2.16 -6.87 -7.79
N GLY A 234 -2.45 -7.97 -8.50
CA GLY A 234 -1.47 -8.87 -9.13
C GLY A 234 -0.74 -9.76 -8.11
N LYS A 235 -0.42 -9.23 -6.95
CA LYS A 235 0.13 -9.97 -5.80
C LYS A 235 -0.51 -9.46 -4.51
N LEU A 236 -0.81 -10.39 -3.58
CA LEU A 236 -1.27 -10.06 -2.23
C LEU A 236 -0.57 -10.96 -1.22
N LEU A 237 0.10 -10.36 -0.25
CA LEU A 237 0.63 -11.05 0.92
C LEU A 237 -0.16 -10.65 2.16
N ILE A 238 -0.72 -11.62 2.86
CA ILE A 238 -1.33 -11.43 4.19
C ILE A 238 -0.43 -12.08 5.22
N VAL A 239 0.03 -11.30 6.19
CA VAL A 239 0.87 -11.77 7.27
C VAL A 239 0.21 -11.58 8.62
N GLY A 240 0.57 -12.40 9.59
CA GLY A 240 0.10 -12.23 10.96
C GLY A 240 0.90 -13.03 11.95
N ALA A 241 0.83 -12.59 13.19
CA ALA A 241 1.33 -13.31 14.37
C ALA A 241 0.46 -12.94 15.58
N GLY A 242 0.58 -13.72 16.66
CA GLY A 242 -0.12 -13.49 17.91
C GLY A 242 0.57 -12.46 18.80
N ASP A 243 0.17 -12.44 20.07
CA ASP A 243 0.82 -11.60 21.08
C ASP A 243 2.33 -11.88 21.17
N PRO A 244 3.13 -10.86 21.40
CA PRO A 244 2.81 -9.47 21.70
C PRO A 244 2.81 -8.52 20.49
N MET A 245 2.52 -8.99 19.28
CA MET A 245 2.30 -8.07 18.16
C MET A 245 1.09 -7.18 18.44
N TRP A 246 1.10 -5.97 17.86
CA TRP A 246 -0.03 -5.05 17.96
C TRP A 246 -1.33 -5.69 17.47
N ARG A 247 -2.41 -5.57 18.28
CA ARG A 247 -3.70 -6.21 17.99
C ARG A 247 -4.54 -5.45 16.96
N GLY A 248 -3.93 -5.03 15.86
CA GLY A 248 -4.55 -4.29 14.74
C GLY A 248 -4.51 -5.01 13.41
N GLY A 249 -4.86 -4.26 12.38
CA GLY A 249 -4.57 -4.50 10.97
C GLY A 249 -3.82 -3.31 10.41
N LEU A 250 -2.95 -3.51 9.44
CA LEU A 250 -2.22 -2.44 8.78
C LEU A 250 -1.84 -2.84 7.37
N SER A 251 -2.34 -2.09 6.40
CA SER A 251 -2.03 -2.28 4.99
C SER A 251 -0.67 -1.68 4.59
N GLY A 252 -0.16 -2.17 3.48
CA GLY A 252 1.02 -1.70 2.79
C GLY A 252 0.94 -2.10 1.31
N PRO A 253 1.89 -1.71 0.48
CA PRO A 253 1.88 -2.08 -0.94
C PRO A 253 1.80 -3.60 -1.12
N ASN A 254 0.74 -4.05 -1.81
CA ASN A 254 0.45 -5.46 -2.09
C ASN A 254 0.47 -6.40 -0.87
N SER A 255 0.27 -5.87 0.33
CA SER A 255 0.38 -6.65 1.56
C SER A 255 -0.37 -6.00 2.72
N PHE A 256 -0.76 -6.79 3.71
CA PHE A 256 -1.20 -6.28 5.00
C PHE A 256 -0.90 -7.25 6.14
N PHE A 257 -0.75 -6.68 7.33
CA PHE A 257 -0.68 -7.39 8.60
C PHE A 257 -2.07 -7.46 9.23
N MET A 258 -2.35 -8.58 9.88
CA MET A 258 -3.49 -8.73 10.77
C MET A 258 -3.10 -9.59 11.97
N HIS A 259 -3.39 -9.13 13.17
CA HIS A 259 -3.14 -9.90 14.39
C HIS A 259 -3.90 -11.24 14.36
N ALA A 260 -3.25 -12.33 14.77
CA ALA A 260 -3.80 -13.69 14.65
C ALA A 260 -5.13 -13.90 15.37
N ASP A 261 -5.34 -13.21 16.50
CA ASP A 261 -6.56 -13.33 17.33
C ASP A 261 -7.70 -12.41 16.88
N ARG A 262 -7.48 -11.55 15.87
CA ARG A 262 -8.58 -10.70 15.39
C ARG A 262 -9.67 -11.54 14.73
N PRO A 263 -10.95 -11.31 15.08
CA PRO A 263 -12.05 -11.97 14.40
C PRO A 263 -12.09 -11.52 12.93
N LEU A 264 -12.34 -12.46 12.00
CA LEU A 264 -12.50 -12.14 10.58
C LEU A 264 -13.71 -11.23 10.33
N VAL A 265 -14.76 -11.43 11.10
CA VAL A 265 -15.95 -10.57 11.16
C VAL A 265 -16.23 -10.27 12.64
N SER A 266 -16.33 -9.00 12.97
CA SER A 266 -16.62 -8.56 14.34
C SER A 266 -18.08 -8.79 14.71
N GLU A 267 -18.41 -8.73 15.99
CA GLU A 267 -19.79 -8.78 16.48
C GLU A 267 -20.66 -7.65 15.89
N ASN A 268 -20.04 -6.52 15.55
CA ASN A 268 -20.70 -5.39 14.91
C ASN A 268 -20.87 -5.56 13.39
N GLY A 269 -20.41 -6.68 12.79
CA GLY A 269 -20.56 -6.98 11.37
C GLY A 269 -19.56 -6.29 10.46
N THR A 270 -18.46 -5.75 11.00
CA THR A 270 -17.33 -5.19 10.24
C THR A 270 -16.19 -6.22 10.14
N SER A 271 -15.33 -6.08 9.17
CA SER A 271 -14.20 -6.98 8.92
C SER A 271 -12.91 -6.22 8.71
N SER A 272 -11.99 -6.28 9.67
CA SER A 272 -10.66 -5.68 9.50
C SER A 272 -9.90 -6.31 8.33
N LEU A 273 -10.11 -7.61 8.05
CA LEU A 273 -9.50 -8.26 6.89
C LEU A 273 -9.95 -7.60 5.58
N VAL A 274 -11.26 -7.37 5.42
CA VAL A 274 -11.80 -6.78 4.19
C VAL A 274 -11.47 -5.28 4.13
N HIS A 275 -11.40 -4.59 5.27
CA HIS A 275 -10.95 -3.20 5.36
C HIS A 275 -9.51 -3.05 4.80
N GLU A 276 -8.55 -3.83 5.30
CA GLU A 276 -7.17 -3.78 4.80
C GLU A 276 -7.06 -4.22 3.32
N LEU A 277 -7.89 -5.19 2.90
CA LEU A 277 -7.98 -5.61 1.52
C LEU A 277 -8.39 -4.45 0.60
N VAL A 278 -9.36 -3.62 1.01
CA VAL A 278 -9.81 -2.46 0.23
C VAL A 278 -8.68 -1.45 0.04
N HIS A 279 -7.86 -1.17 1.07
CA HIS A 279 -6.69 -0.32 0.91
C HIS A 279 -5.73 -0.86 -0.16
N VAL A 280 -5.50 -2.19 -0.18
CA VAL A 280 -4.61 -2.81 -1.21
C VAL A 280 -5.20 -2.68 -2.61
N PHE A 281 -6.51 -2.77 -2.78
CA PHE A 281 -7.17 -2.59 -4.08
C PHE A 281 -7.19 -1.14 -4.54
N THR A 282 -7.55 -0.22 -3.65
CA THR A 282 -7.77 1.19 -4.00
C THR A 282 -6.47 1.96 -4.15
N ARG A 283 -5.49 1.71 -3.27
CA ARG A 283 -4.22 2.46 -3.18
C ARG A 283 -4.44 3.98 -3.11
N ILE A 284 -5.57 4.42 -2.58
CA ILE A 284 -5.85 5.83 -2.39
C ILE A 284 -4.87 6.38 -1.36
N GLN A 285 -4.16 7.45 -1.73
CA GLN A 285 -3.32 8.23 -0.85
C GLN A 285 -3.99 9.57 -0.56
N ASP A 286 -4.23 9.85 0.70
CA ASP A 286 -4.88 11.08 1.11
C ASP A 286 -3.88 12.24 1.20
N THR A 287 -4.37 13.45 0.91
CA THR A 287 -3.67 14.67 1.29
C THR A 287 -3.95 15.00 2.77
N GLU A 288 -3.22 15.99 3.29
CA GLU A 288 -3.44 16.48 4.65
C GLU A 288 -4.93 16.73 4.94
N ARG A 289 -5.40 16.25 6.09
CA ARG A 289 -6.80 16.37 6.56
C ARG A 289 -7.85 15.75 5.64
N SER A 290 -7.47 14.74 4.87
CA SER A 290 -8.37 13.98 3.97
C SER A 290 -8.39 12.48 4.24
N ASP A 291 -7.72 12.02 5.30
CA ASP A 291 -7.62 10.61 5.76
C ASP A 291 -8.99 9.91 5.94
N TRP A 292 -10.05 10.70 6.18
CA TRP A 292 -11.43 10.20 6.25
C TRP A 292 -11.90 9.55 4.94
N ILE A 293 -11.27 9.88 3.80
CA ILE A 293 -11.66 9.35 2.48
C ILE A 293 -11.20 7.91 2.36
N SER A 294 -9.91 7.63 2.50
CA SER A 294 -9.38 6.25 2.38
C SER A 294 -9.93 5.36 3.49
N GLU A 295 -9.93 5.82 4.74
CA GLU A 295 -10.45 5.08 5.88
C GLU A 295 -11.97 4.84 5.80
N GLY A 296 -12.72 5.88 5.40
CA GLY A 296 -14.17 5.77 5.19
C GLY A 296 -14.52 4.80 4.06
N ILE A 297 -13.81 4.86 2.93
CA ILE A 297 -13.98 3.95 1.79
C ILE A 297 -13.64 2.52 2.20
N ALA A 298 -12.53 2.31 2.91
CA ALA A 298 -12.12 0.99 3.36
C ALA A 298 -13.17 0.33 4.25
N GLU A 299 -13.69 1.05 5.25
CA GLU A 299 -14.70 0.54 6.15
C GLU A 299 -16.09 0.43 5.49
N TYR A 300 -16.46 1.38 4.60
CA TYR A 300 -17.69 1.28 3.81
C TYR A 300 -17.70 0.00 2.99
N TYR A 301 -16.64 -0.29 2.23
CA TYR A 301 -16.57 -1.49 1.42
C TYR A 301 -16.33 -2.76 2.26
N ALA A 302 -15.72 -2.68 3.44
CA ALA A 302 -15.66 -3.81 4.35
C ALA A 302 -17.08 -4.31 4.71
N ILE A 303 -18.03 -3.40 4.89
CA ILE A 303 -19.44 -3.72 5.15
C ILE A 303 -20.16 -4.11 3.85
N GLU A 304 -20.01 -3.32 2.80
CA GLU A 304 -20.75 -3.48 1.56
C GLU A 304 -20.37 -4.74 0.78
N LEU A 305 -19.08 -5.10 0.72
CA LEU A 305 -18.62 -6.34 0.08
C LEU A 305 -19.12 -7.57 0.83
N MET A 306 -19.14 -7.52 2.17
CA MET A 306 -19.74 -8.58 2.98
C MET A 306 -21.24 -8.72 2.72
N ARG A 307 -21.96 -7.59 2.54
CA ARG A 307 -23.39 -7.59 2.20
C ARG A 307 -23.62 -8.15 0.79
N ARG A 308 -22.86 -7.69 -0.20
CA ARG A 308 -22.95 -8.18 -1.60
C ARG A 308 -22.62 -9.66 -1.72
N ALA A 309 -21.70 -10.15 -0.92
CA ALA A 309 -21.35 -11.57 -0.84
C ALA A 309 -22.38 -12.44 -0.07
N GLY A 310 -23.44 -11.84 0.46
CA GLY A 310 -24.44 -12.55 1.26
C GLY A 310 -24.00 -12.88 2.70
N GLY A 311 -22.85 -12.36 3.16
CA GLY A 311 -22.35 -12.52 4.52
C GLY A 311 -23.06 -11.64 5.55
N LEU A 312 -23.81 -10.63 5.11
CA LEU A 312 -24.67 -9.80 5.96
C LEU A 312 -26.10 -9.80 5.38
N SER A 313 -27.08 -10.19 6.22
CA SER A 313 -28.50 -10.00 5.91
C SER A 313 -28.87 -8.52 5.98
N GLU A 314 -29.98 -8.11 5.34
CA GLU A 314 -30.47 -6.73 5.42
C GLU A 314 -30.75 -6.28 6.86
N ASP A 315 -31.33 -7.15 7.69
CA ASP A 315 -31.56 -6.87 9.12
C ASP A 315 -30.21 -6.61 9.84
N ARG A 316 -29.19 -7.42 9.56
CA ARG A 316 -27.86 -7.23 10.16
C ARG A 316 -27.21 -5.95 9.64
N TYR A 317 -27.31 -5.63 8.35
CA TYR A 317 -26.82 -4.39 7.78
C TYR A 317 -27.45 -3.16 8.46
N HIS A 318 -28.76 -3.15 8.67
CA HIS A 318 -29.43 -2.06 9.38
C HIS A 318 -28.96 -1.93 10.85
N LYS A 319 -28.68 -3.05 11.53
CA LYS A 319 -28.10 -3.03 12.88
C LYS A 319 -26.69 -2.45 12.91
N VAL A 320 -25.85 -2.79 11.93
CA VAL A 320 -24.51 -2.19 11.73
C VAL A 320 -24.63 -0.70 11.56
N ARG A 321 -25.46 -0.22 10.62
CA ARG A 321 -25.69 1.22 10.38
C ARG A 321 -26.18 1.94 11.66
N ALA A 322 -27.11 1.36 12.40
CA ALA A 322 -27.60 1.92 13.66
C ALA A 322 -26.50 1.98 14.73
N HIS A 323 -25.60 0.99 14.78
CA HIS A 323 -24.43 1.00 15.67
C HIS A 323 -23.47 2.15 15.30
N LEU A 324 -23.09 2.28 14.04
CA LEU A 324 -22.22 3.34 13.55
C LEU A 324 -22.81 4.73 13.88
N LYS A 325 -24.12 4.92 13.70
CA LYS A 325 -24.82 6.17 14.02
C LYS A 325 -24.72 6.53 15.51
N ARG A 326 -24.91 5.55 16.41
CA ARG A 326 -24.76 5.79 17.85
C ARG A 326 -23.32 6.11 18.24
N TRP A 327 -22.36 5.37 17.66
CA TRP A 327 -20.95 5.51 17.98
C TRP A 327 -20.38 6.84 17.54
N SER A 328 -20.75 7.30 16.34
CA SER A 328 -20.23 8.52 15.72
C SER A 328 -21.02 9.79 16.04
N ARG A 329 -22.03 9.72 16.92
CA ARG A 329 -22.95 10.87 17.18
C ARG A 329 -22.28 12.17 17.64
N LYS A 330 -21.08 12.11 18.23
CA LYS A 330 -20.32 13.26 18.72
C LYS A 330 -19.34 13.82 17.69
N VAL A 331 -19.17 13.16 16.54
CA VAL A 331 -18.26 13.61 15.49
C VAL A 331 -18.93 14.75 14.71
N THR A 332 -18.31 15.93 14.73
CA THR A 332 -18.80 17.15 14.09
C THR A 332 -17.97 17.56 12.88
N ASN A 333 -16.80 16.96 12.67
CA ASN A 333 -15.92 17.23 11.55
C ASN A 333 -15.13 15.97 11.18
N LEU A 334 -14.94 15.70 9.88
CA LEU A 334 -14.17 14.57 9.35
C LEU A 334 -12.75 14.95 8.96
N ARG A 335 -12.46 16.25 8.81
CA ARG A 335 -11.18 16.76 8.34
C ARG A 335 -10.15 16.87 9.48
N GLY A 336 -9.92 15.77 10.19
CA GLY A 336 -8.82 15.59 11.14
C GLY A 336 -7.55 15.10 10.45
N GLU A 337 -6.45 15.04 11.21
CA GLU A 337 -5.18 14.44 10.73
C GLU A 337 -5.32 12.93 10.53
N HIS A 338 -6.08 12.28 11.40
CA HIS A 338 -6.32 10.82 11.35
C HIS A 338 -7.79 10.49 11.57
N SER A 339 -8.29 9.60 10.72
CA SER A 339 -9.65 9.08 10.84
C SER A 339 -9.63 7.71 11.50
N THR A 340 -10.04 7.64 12.73
CA THR A 340 -10.10 6.39 13.49
C THR A 340 -11.41 6.26 14.26
N GLY A 341 -11.85 5.02 14.51
CA GLY A 341 -12.96 4.73 15.39
C GLY A 341 -14.25 5.46 14.99
N SER A 342 -14.71 6.36 15.85
CA SER A 342 -15.97 7.10 15.62
C SER A 342 -15.92 8.04 14.42
N THR A 343 -14.75 8.57 14.07
CA THR A 343 -14.57 9.42 12.89
C THR A 343 -14.75 8.60 11.61
N THR A 344 -14.10 7.44 11.50
CA THR A 344 -14.31 6.48 10.40
C THR A 344 -15.78 6.05 10.32
N ALA A 345 -16.41 5.74 11.46
CA ALA A 345 -17.82 5.38 11.51
C ALA A 345 -18.73 6.53 10.96
N ARG A 346 -18.37 7.79 11.22
CA ARG A 346 -19.10 8.95 10.66
C ARG A 346 -18.90 9.09 9.17
N ALA A 347 -17.68 8.87 8.68
CA ALA A 347 -17.37 8.87 7.25
C ALA A 347 -18.18 7.78 6.52
N VAL A 348 -18.25 6.56 7.05
CA VAL A 348 -19.08 5.47 6.48
C VAL A 348 -20.53 5.91 6.31
N LEU A 349 -21.12 6.56 7.32
CA LEU A 349 -22.52 7.02 7.22
C LEU A 349 -22.68 8.07 6.12
N LEU A 350 -21.74 9.02 5.99
CA LEU A 350 -21.74 10.03 4.92
C LEU A 350 -21.67 9.33 3.54
N LEU A 351 -20.80 8.32 3.40
CA LEU A 351 -20.65 7.56 2.16
C LEU A 351 -21.90 6.72 1.83
N GLN A 352 -22.57 6.14 2.85
CA GLN A 352 -23.84 5.43 2.65
C GLN A 352 -24.95 6.38 2.19
N ASP A 353 -25.06 7.55 2.81
CA ASP A 353 -26.05 8.57 2.43
C ASP A 353 -25.77 9.10 1.00
N LEU A 354 -24.50 9.26 0.63
CA LEU A 354 -24.09 9.67 -0.71
C LEU A 354 -24.40 8.58 -1.76
N ASP A 355 -24.13 7.31 -1.45
CA ASP A 355 -24.48 6.19 -2.36
C ASP A 355 -25.99 6.14 -2.61
N GLU A 356 -26.81 6.33 -1.56
CA GLU A 356 -28.26 6.42 -1.68
C GLU A 356 -28.70 7.62 -2.57
N GLU A 357 -28.06 8.79 -2.42
CA GLU A 357 -28.32 9.99 -3.23
C GLU A 357 -27.97 9.73 -4.71
N ILE A 358 -26.77 9.17 -4.98
CA ILE A 358 -26.33 8.86 -6.35
C ILE A 358 -27.27 7.85 -7.01
N ARG A 359 -27.60 6.75 -6.34
CA ARG A 359 -28.52 5.73 -6.88
C ARG A 359 -29.89 6.28 -7.17
N LYS A 360 -30.41 7.11 -6.29
CA LYS A 360 -31.72 7.74 -6.48
C LYS A 360 -31.72 8.71 -7.66
N SER A 361 -30.71 9.58 -7.77
CA SER A 361 -30.61 10.57 -8.85
C SER A 361 -30.45 9.90 -10.21
N SER A 362 -29.62 8.86 -10.29
CA SER A 362 -29.31 8.14 -11.53
C SER A 362 -30.28 7.02 -11.86
N LYS A 363 -31.32 6.81 -11.05
CA LYS A 363 -32.26 5.65 -11.15
C LYS A 363 -31.52 4.31 -11.13
N GLY A 364 -30.44 4.22 -10.35
CA GLY A 364 -29.61 3.03 -10.19
C GLY A 364 -28.51 2.86 -11.24
N ALA A 365 -28.35 3.80 -12.19
CA ALA A 365 -27.29 3.71 -13.21
C ALA A 365 -25.89 3.95 -12.65
N HIS A 366 -25.77 4.74 -11.60
CA HIS A 366 -24.51 5.07 -10.90
C HIS A 366 -24.61 4.79 -9.42
N SER A 367 -23.44 4.67 -8.79
CA SER A 367 -23.28 4.39 -7.36
C SER A 367 -21.96 4.98 -6.84
N LEU A 368 -21.67 4.81 -5.55
CA LEU A 368 -20.40 5.15 -4.97
C LEU A 368 -19.22 4.41 -5.65
N ASP A 369 -19.46 3.25 -6.26
CA ASP A 369 -18.46 2.50 -7.02
C ASP A 369 -17.83 3.38 -8.14
N ASP A 370 -18.63 4.23 -8.80
CA ASP A 370 -18.14 5.12 -9.86
C ASP A 370 -17.29 6.26 -9.32
N VAL A 371 -17.65 6.78 -8.15
CA VAL A 371 -16.84 7.78 -7.44
C VAL A 371 -15.47 7.21 -7.08
N VAL A 372 -15.44 6.04 -6.46
CA VAL A 372 -14.18 5.38 -6.06
C VAL A 372 -13.31 5.05 -7.26
N ARG A 373 -13.88 4.58 -8.38
CA ARG A 373 -13.12 4.38 -9.63
C ARG A 373 -12.52 5.69 -10.15
N GLY A 374 -13.21 6.82 -9.96
CA GLY A 374 -12.68 8.14 -10.28
C GLY A 374 -11.47 8.51 -9.41
N LEU A 375 -11.59 8.34 -8.09
CA LEU A 375 -10.52 8.61 -7.11
C LEU A 375 -9.26 7.77 -7.35
N MET A 376 -9.42 6.49 -7.70
CA MET A 376 -8.31 5.56 -7.99
C MET A 376 -7.44 5.97 -9.19
N ARG A 377 -7.81 7.01 -9.93
CA ARG A 377 -7.02 7.57 -11.05
C ARG A 377 -6.11 8.71 -10.62
N LEU A 378 -6.27 9.18 -9.38
CA LEU A 378 -5.48 10.27 -8.82
C LEU A 378 -4.29 9.71 -8.04
N ASP A 379 -3.16 10.40 -8.07
CA ASP A 379 -1.98 10.06 -7.27
C ASP A 379 -2.22 10.35 -5.78
N LYS A 380 -2.89 11.47 -5.50
CA LYS A 380 -3.31 11.90 -4.16
C LYS A 380 -4.71 12.46 -4.21
N VAL A 381 -5.47 12.25 -3.13
CA VAL A 381 -6.87 12.63 -3.03
C VAL A 381 -7.07 13.66 -1.91
N ALA A 382 -7.53 14.83 -2.27
CA ALA A 382 -8.01 15.83 -1.32
C ALA A 382 -9.54 15.75 -1.16
N THR A 383 -10.07 16.32 -0.08
CA THR A 383 -11.52 16.42 0.12
C THR A 383 -12.22 17.12 -1.07
N ALA A 384 -11.59 18.14 -1.68
CA ALA A 384 -12.15 18.84 -2.84
C ALA A 384 -12.23 17.93 -4.08
N ASP A 385 -11.24 17.05 -4.29
CA ASP A 385 -11.25 16.07 -5.39
C ASP A 385 -12.40 15.08 -5.21
N PHE A 386 -12.59 14.57 -3.97
CA PHE A 386 -13.69 13.68 -3.64
C PHE A 386 -15.05 14.31 -3.95
N VAL A 387 -15.27 15.56 -3.49
CA VAL A 387 -16.52 16.30 -3.74
C VAL A 387 -16.71 16.49 -5.25
N GLY A 388 -15.71 16.97 -5.96
CA GLY A 388 -15.81 17.23 -7.41
C GLY A 388 -16.13 15.96 -8.22
N ILE A 389 -15.50 14.82 -7.90
CA ILE A 389 -15.78 13.55 -8.57
C ILE A 389 -17.19 13.05 -8.24
N ALA A 390 -17.61 13.15 -6.98
CA ALA A 390 -18.96 12.75 -6.58
C ALA A 390 -20.05 13.57 -7.27
N GLU A 391 -19.88 14.89 -7.36
CA GLU A 391 -20.80 15.80 -8.05
C GLU A 391 -20.82 15.56 -9.57
N ASN A 392 -19.68 15.22 -10.17
CA ASN A 392 -19.64 14.81 -11.57
C ASN A 392 -20.45 13.53 -11.81
N VAL A 393 -20.37 12.53 -10.92
CA VAL A 393 -21.16 11.29 -11.00
C VAL A 393 -22.65 11.57 -10.79
N LEU A 394 -23.00 12.52 -9.89
CA LEU A 394 -24.37 12.95 -9.64
C LEU A 394 -24.97 13.77 -10.80
N GLY A 395 -24.12 14.44 -11.59
CA GLY A 395 -24.52 15.39 -12.61
C GLY A 395 -24.92 16.77 -12.02
N GLY A 396 -24.53 17.11 -10.80
CA GLY A 396 -24.78 18.35 -10.13
C GLY A 396 -24.39 18.35 -8.65
N PRO A 397 -24.61 19.46 -7.90
CA PRO A 397 -24.24 19.57 -6.50
C PRO A 397 -24.90 18.49 -5.62
N SER A 398 -24.10 17.93 -4.70
CA SER A 398 -24.55 16.92 -3.74
C SER A 398 -25.13 17.59 -2.48
N ARG A 399 -26.36 17.19 -2.12
CA ARG A 399 -26.99 17.61 -0.86
C ARG A 399 -26.33 16.93 0.35
N THR A 400 -25.87 15.71 0.18
CA THR A 400 -25.19 14.92 1.23
C THR A 400 -23.84 15.53 1.58
N LEU A 401 -23.10 16.06 0.58
CA LEU A 401 -21.79 16.66 0.78
C LEU A 401 -21.82 18.13 1.18
N ASP A 402 -22.98 18.79 1.06
CA ASP A 402 -23.23 20.13 1.64
C ASP A 402 -23.47 19.98 3.15
N THR A 403 -22.38 19.80 3.91
CA THR A 403 -22.42 19.46 5.33
C THR A 403 -21.25 20.08 6.10
N PRO A 404 -21.50 20.58 7.34
CA PRO A 404 -20.44 21.07 8.22
C PRO A 404 -19.36 20.02 8.57
N LEU A 405 -19.62 18.73 8.31
CA LEU A 405 -18.64 17.68 8.52
C LEU A 405 -17.39 17.84 7.65
N LEU A 406 -17.52 18.48 6.49
CA LEU A 406 -16.45 18.68 5.51
C LEU A 406 -15.89 20.11 5.53
N ASP A 407 -16.37 20.97 6.41
CA ASP A 407 -15.87 22.35 6.53
C ASP A 407 -14.39 22.37 6.91
N ASP A 408 -13.64 23.28 6.31
CA ASP A 408 -12.22 23.50 6.60
C ASP A 408 -12.04 24.35 7.89
N LYS A 409 -12.65 23.90 8.97
CA LYS A 409 -12.44 24.54 10.27
C LYS A 409 -11.13 24.01 10.83
N ALA A 410 -10.13 24.91 10.97
CA ALA A 410 -8.94 24.59 11.75
C ALA A 410 -9.39 24.02 13.11
N ALA A 411 -8.82 22.89 13.52
CA ALA A 411 -9.05 22.38 14.87
C ALA A 411 -8.63 23.48 15.86
N ARG A 412 -9.63 24.01 16.58
CA ARG A 412 -9.40 24.95 17.69
C ARG A 412 -8.96 24.18 18.92
#